data_a4edd82d4de4aa37bd489eac8d212e42
#
_entry.id   a4edd82d4de4aa37bd489eac8d212e42
#
_cell.length_a   1.000
_cell.length_b   1.000
_cell.length_c   1.000
_cell.angle_alpha   90.00
_cell.angle_beta   90.00
_cell.angle_gamma   90.00
#
_symmetry.space_group_name_H-M   'P 1'
#
loop_
_entity.id
_entity.type
_entity.pdbx_description
1 polymer ?
#
loop_
_entity_poly.entity_id
_entity_poly.type
_entity_poly.pdbx_seq_one_letter_code
_entity_poly.pdbx_strand_id
1 'polypeptide(L)'
;MLEVNYKKIKDLIPYVNNSRTHSVEQVQQIAASITEFGFTNPILLDEDNSIVAGHGRLMGANLLNMNEVPTITLTGLSKAQKKAYVIADNKLALNSGWDEDILQLELAELGELNFDYSNLGFDFDFDIDSIDDEAEYKPDLPSGDREPIRNMTFTISDEQHELIEEVLKLAKEFPLQDPAGVNGNSNGNALYYICEVFKNGLDS
;
A
#
# COMPACT_ATOMS: atom_id res chain seq x y z
N MET A 1 -17.91 4.10 24.07
CA MET A 1 -17.68 4.66 22.73
C MET A 1 -16.20 5.03 22.66
N LEU A 2 -15.51 4.82 21.54
CA LEU A 2 -14.12 5.26 21.40
C LEU A 2 -14.10 6.77 21.19
N GLU A 3 -13.24 7.46 21.93
CA GLU A 3 -13.14 8.93 21.87
C GLU A 3 -11.74 9.33 21.42
N VAL A 4 -11.67 10.36 20.58
CA VAL A 4 -10.41 10.95 20.15
C VAL A 4 -9.98 11.98 21.18
N ASN A 5 -8.78 11.81 21.72
CA ASN A 5 -8.16 12.69 22.67
C ASN A 5 -6.80 13.16 22.17
N TYR A 6 -6.43 14.42 22.39
CA TYR A 6 -5.09 14.90 22.05
C TYR A 6 -4.13 14.65 23.21
N LYS A 7 -2.98 14.02 22.89
CA LYS A 7 -1.91 13.78 23.86
C LYS A 7 -0.59 14.33 23.37
N LYS A 8 0.23 14.79 24.32
CA LYS A 8 1.57 15.26 24.00
C LYS A 8 2.43 14.10 23.53
N ILE A 9 3.19 14.31 22.47
CA ILE A 9 4.05 13.27 21.86
C ILE A 9 5.04 12.68 22.90
N LYS A 10 5.57 13.52 23.80
CA LYS A 10 6.49 13.09 24.85
C LYS A 10 5.90 12.14 25.89
N ASP A 11 4.57 12.08 25.98
CA ASP A 11 3.85 11.24 26.95
C ASP A 11 3.48 9.88 26.33
N LEU A 12 3.76 9.66 25.02
CA LEU A 12 3.52 8.43 24.31
C LEU A 12 4.71 7.48 24.44
N ILE A 13 4.45 6.20 24.68
CA ILE A 13 5.47 5.18 24.86
C ILE A 13 5.50 4.29 23.62
N PRO A 14 6.54 4.37 22.76
CA PRO A 14 6.68 3.46 21.63
C PRO A 14 6.78 2.01 22.10
N TYR A 15 6.08 1.10 21.40
CA TYR A 15 6.13 -0.32 21.73
C TYR A 15 7.49 -0.91 21.33
N VAL A 16 8.26 -1.40 22.31
CA VAL A 16 9.65 -1.86 22.15
C VAL A 16 9.76 -3.03 21.15
N ASN A 17 8.76 -3.90 21.09
CA ASN A 17 8.74 -5.06 20.19
C ASN A 17 7.95 -4.78 18.89
N ASN A 18 7.92 -3.53 18.44
CA ASN A 18 7.34 -3.23 17.13
C ASN A 18 8.20 -3.88 16.04
N SER A 19 7.62 -4.86 15.34
CA SER A 19 8.29 -5.59 14.26
C SER A 19 8.27 -4.86 12.93
N ARG A 20 7.48 -3.77 12.80
CA ARG A 20 7.40 -2.98 11.56
C ARG A 20 8.48 -1.92 11.56
N THR A 21 9.29 -1.93 10.51
CA THR A 21 10.28 -0.89 10.21
C THR A 21 9.66 0.15 9.27
N HIS A 22 10.14 1.37 9.34
CA HIS A 22 9.74 2.46 8.45
C HIS A 22 11.00 3.07 7.84
N SER A 23 11.06 3.17 6.52
CA SER A 23 12.14 3.88 5.85
C SER A 23 11.99 5.40 6.05
N VAL A 24 13.06 6.14 5.79
CA VAL A 24 13.03 7.62 5.87
C VAL A 24 12.01 8.19 4.89
N GLU A 25 11.98 7.64 3.68
CA GLU A 25 11.05 8.02 2.62
C GLU A 25 9.60 7.81 3.04
N GLN A 26 9.28 6.64 3.63
CA GLN A 26 7.93 6.38 4.12
C GLN A 26 7.51 7.36 5.23
N VAL A 27 8.44 7.72 6.13
CA VAL A 27 8.15 8.71 7.18
C VAL A 27 7.90 10.09 6.56
N GLN A 28 8.63 10.47 5.51
CA GLN A 28 8.41 11.71 4.76
C GLN A 28 7.05 11.73 4.07
N GLN A 29 6.64 10.63 3.43
CA GLN A 29 5.32 10.46 2.81
C GLN A 29 4.19 10.61 3.85
N ILE A 30 4.34 9.98 5.01
CA ILE A 30 3.38 10.12 6.11
C ILE A 30 3.32 11.58 6.60
N ALA A 31 4.46 12.25 6.73
CA ALA A 31 4.51 13.65 7.12
C ALA A 31 3.86 14.56 6.08
N ALA A 32 4.09 14.33 4.78
CA ALA A 32 3.44 15.03 3.69
C ALA A 32 1.92 14.86 3.75
N SER A 33 1.44 13.64 3.91
CA SER A 33 0.02 13.33 4.08
C SER A 33 -0.61 14.04 5.30
N ILE A 34 0.11 14.08 6.44
CA ILE A 34 -0.37 14.81 7.62
C ILE A 34 -0.43 16.32 7.35
N THR A 35 0.51 16.86 6.59
CA THR A 35 0.55 18.28 6.23
C THR A 35 -0.61 18.65 5.31
N GLU A 36 -0.90 17.82 4.32
CA GLU A 36 -1.92 18.08 3.31
C GLU A 36 -3.34 17.87 3.84
N PHE A 37 -3.58 16.71 4.48
CA PHE A 37 -4.93 16.30 4.88
C PHE A 37 -5.22 16.48 6.38
N GLY A 38 -4.21 16.89 7.16
CA GLY A 38 -4.28 16.87 8.61
C GLY A 38 -4.05 15.48 9.20
N PHE A 39 -4.07 15.38 10.52
CA PHE A 39 -3.89 14.12 11.24
C PHE A 39 -5.22 13.35 11.29
N THR A 40 -5.64 12.79 10.15
CA THR A 40 -6.96 12.17 9.97
C THR A 40 -7.11 10.82 10.65
N ASN A 41 -6.02 10.10 10.92
CA ASN A 41 -6.02 8.73 11.43
C ASN A 41 -5.32 8.64 12.80
N PRO A 42 -6.04 8.66 13.95
CA PRO A 42 -5.46 8.74 15.29
C PRO A 42 -4.48 7.61 15.63
N ILE A 43 -3.55 7.86 16.54
CA ILE A 43 -2.65 6.85 17.12
C ILE A 43 -3.43 6.04 18.16
N LEU A 44 -3.36 4.71 18.10
CA LEU A 44 -4.01 3.85 19.07
C LEU A 44 -3.06 3.55 20.22
N LEU A 45 -3.55 3.76 21.43
CA LEU A 45 -2.81 3.58 22.67
C LEU A 45 -3.48 2.54 23.56
N ASP A 46 -2.73 1.95 24.47
CA ASP A 46 -3.29 1.26 25.61
C ASP A 46 -3.48 2.21 26.81
N GLU A 47 -3.94 1.66 27.93
CA GLU A 47 -4.20 2.42 29.15
C GLU A 47 -2.94 3.05 29.78
N ASP A 48 -1.77 2.49 29.44
CA ASP A 48 -0.45 2.97 29.91
C ASP A 48 0.20 3.96 28.92
N ASN A 49 -0.52 4.46 27.93
CA ASN A 49 -0.01 5.27 26.83
C ASN A 49 1.00 4.56 25.90
N SER A 50 1.10 3.24 25.97
CA SER A 50 1.92 2.49 25.03
C SER A 50 1.23 2.43 23.67
N ILE A 51 1.99 2.65 22.61
CA ILE A 51 1.46 2.67 21.23
C ILE A 51 1.14 1.25 20.78
N VAL A 52 -0.10 1.02 20.44
CA VAL A 52 -0.59 -0.23 19.88
C VAL A 52 -0.58 -0.19 18.35
N ALA A 53 -0.93 0.97 17.75
CA ALA A 53 -0.87 1.19 16.31
C ALA A 53 -0.54 2.65 15.99
N GLY A 54 0.18 2.90 14.88
CA GLY A 54 0.50 4.23 14.39
C GLY A 54 1.92 4.72 14.69
N HIS A 55 2.90 3.82 14.82
CA HIS A 55 4.31 4.18 15.02
C HIS A 55 4.85 5.08 13.89
N GLY A 56 4.56 4.76 12.63
CA GLY A 56 4.94 5.61 11.49
C GLY A 56 4.33 7.01 11.57
N ARG A 57 3.07 7.12 12.01
CA ARG A 57 2.39 8.42 12.23
C ARG A 57 3.05 9.23 13.35
N LEU A 58 3.50 8.57 14.43
CA LEU A 58 4.29 9.24 15.45
C LEU A 58 5.62 9.78 14.89
N MET A 59 6.30 8.97 14.04
CA MET A 59 7.54 9.40 13.40
C MET A 59 7.31 10.60 12.47
N GLY A 60 6.26 10.58 11.65
CA GLY A 60 5.86 11.70 10.81
C GLY A 60 5.53 12.95 11.62
N ALA A 61 4.78 12.81 12.72
CA ALA A 61 4.47 13.93 13.63
C ALA A 61 5.73 14.52 14.28
N ASN A 62 6.69 13.69 14.66
CA ASN A 62 8.00 14.16 15.17
C ASN A 62 8.78 14.92 14.07
N LEU A 63 8.77 14.46 12.83
CA LEU A 63 9.41 15.13 11.71
C LEU A 63 8.80 16.52 11.48
N LEU A 64 7.50 16.65 11.69
CA LEU A 64 6.77 17.93 11.61
C LEU A 64 6.88 18.79 12.87
N ASN A 65 7.63 18.36 13.89
CA ASN A 65 7.76 19.05 15.17
C ASN A 65 6.41 19.33 15.87
N MET A 66 5.44 18.42 15.71
CA MET A 66 4.15 18.54 16.39
C MET A 66 4.33 18.33 17.90
N ASN A 67 3.58 19.08 18.72
CA ASN A 67 3.64 18.94 20.17
C ASN A 67 2.68 17.87 20.69
N GLU A 68 1.54 17.72 20.03
CA GLU A 68 0.48 16.77 20.41
C GLU A 68 -0.14 16.14 19.17
N VAL A 69 -0.73 14.98 19.34
CA VAL A 69 -1.35 14.19 18.27
C VAL A 69 -2.70 13.63 18.73
N PRO A 70 -3.65 13.40 17.80
CA PRO A 70 -4.90 12.75 18.13
C PRO A 70 -4.65 11.27 18.44
N THR A 71 -5.26 10.79 19.50
CA THR A 71 -5.11 9.43 20.02
C THR A 71 -6.46 8.81 20.39
N ILE A 72 -6.55 7.50 20.32
CA ILE A 72 -7.66 6.71 20.87
C ILE A 72 -7.08 5.71 21.85
N THR A 73 -7.59 5.68 23.08
CA THR A 73 -7.18 4.70 24.08
C THR A 73 -8.07 3.45 23.99
N LEU A 74 -7.44 2.30 23.73
CA LEU A 74 -8.08 1.00 23.73
C LEU A 74 -8.07 0.44 25.17
N THR A 75 -9.25 0.28 25.75
CA THR A 75 -9.41 -0.21 27.11
C THR A 75 -9.90 -1.67 27.14
N GLY A 76 -9.54 -2.39 28.19
CA GLY A 76 -10.08 -3.74 28.45
C GLY A 76 -9.42 -4.85 27.62
N LEU A 77 -8.35 -4.57 26.87
CA LEU A 77 -7.61 -5.60 26.16
C LEU A 77 -6.59 -6.30 27.07
N SER A 78 -6.59 -7.62 27.05
CA SER A 78 -5.54 -8.42 27.70
C SER A 78 -4.19 -8.21 26.99
N LYS A 79 -3.08 -8.55 27.67
CA LYS A 79 -1.74 -8.48 27.09
C LYS A 79 -1.61 -9.29 25.80
N ALA A 80 -2.28 -10.44 25.71
CA ALA A 80 -2.28 -11.27 24.50
C ALA A 80 -3.03 -10.59 23.35
N GLN A 81 -4.18 -9.99 23.63
CA GLN A 81 -4.96 -9.24 22.64
C GLN A 81 -4.22 -8.01 22.13
N LYS A 82 -3.55 -7.24 23.01
CA LYS A 82 -2.70 -6.10 22.59
C LYS A 82 -1.61 -6.54 21.62
N LYS A 83 -0.87 -7.62 21.94
CA LYS A 83 0.16 -8.17 21.05
C LYS A 83 -0.41 -8.67 19.72
N ALA A 84 -1.51 -9.40 19.76
CA ALA A 84 -2.18 -9.89 18.57
C ALA A 84 -2.66 -8.75 17.68
N TYR A 85 -3.20 -7.67 18.28
CA TYR A 85 -3.64 -6.50 17.55
C TYR A 85 -2.48 -5.79 16.81
N VAL A 86 -1.34 -5.57 17.49
CA VAL A 86 -0.15 -4.96 16.85
C VAL A 86 0.27 -5.74 15.61
N ILE A 87 0.25 -7.08 15.68
CA ILE A 87 0.62 -7.92 14.54
C ILE A 87 -0.46 -7.88 13.45
N ALA A 88 -1.74 -7.99 13.84
CA ALA A 88 -2.86 -8.02 12.91
C ALA A 88 -3.01 -6.71 12.13
N ASP A 89 -2.93 -5.55 12.80
CA ASP A 89 -3.01 -4.22 12.17
C ASP A 89 -1.96 -4.07 11.07
N ASN A 90 -0.72 -4.46 11.35
CA ASN A 90 0.36 -4.43 10.37
C ASN A 90 0.15 -5.44 9.23
N LYS A 91 -0.31 -6.67 9.53
CA LYS A 91 -0.47 -7.72 8.53
C LYS A 91 -1.65 -7.48 7.60
N LEU A 92 -2.77 -7.00 8.13
CA LEU A 92 -3.98 -6.74 7.34
C LEU A 92 -3.74 -5.65 6.29
N ALA A 93 -2.95 -4.63 6.61
CA ALA A 93 -2.57 -3.60 5.65
C ALA A 93 -1.76 -4.16 4.45
N LEU A 94 -1.00 -5.25 4.66
CA LEU A 94 -0.22 -5.90 3.60
C LEU A 94 -1.03 -6.89 2.75
N ASN A 95 -2.24 -7.23 3.17
CA ASN A 95 -3.09 -8.19 2.45
C ASN A 95 -3.98 -7.53 1.39
N SER A 96 -4.05 -6.20 1.39
CA SER A 96 -4.73 -5.42 0.34
C SER A 96 -3.76 -5.08 -0.78
N GLY A 97 -4.28 -5.01 -2.01
CA GLY A 97 -3.58 -4.49 -3.19
C GLY A 97 -4.37 -3.33 -3.78
N TRP A 98 -3.90 -2.82 -4.90
CA TRP A 98 -4.56 -1.81 -5.71
C TRP A 98 -5.18 -2.48 -6.94
N ASP A 99 -6.32 -1.96 -7.38
CA ASP A 99 -6.80 -2.12 -8.74
C ASP A 99 -6.06 -1.05 -9.55
N GLU A 100 -5.06 -1.48 -10.32
CA GLU A 100 -4.13 -0.57 -10.96
C GLU A 100 -4.83 0.30 -12.02
N ASP A 101 -5.81 -0.24 -12.74
CA ASP A 101 -6.54 0.49 -13.78
C ASP A 101 -7.38 1.62 -13.15
N ILE A 102 -8.10 1.32 -12.07
CA ILE A 102 -8.87 2.33 -11.33
C ILE A 102 -7.94 3.37 -10.71
N LEU A 103 -6.83 2.92 -10.11
CA LEU A 103 -5.88 3.84 -9.49
C LEU A 103 -5.29 4.82 -10.50
N GLN A 104 -5.00 4.35 -11.72
CA GLN A 104 -4.50 5.21 -12.80
C GLN A 104 -5.50 6.29 -13.17
N LEU A 105 -6.77 5.93 -13.34
CA LEU A 105 -7.82 6.90 -13.63
C LEU A 105 -7.95 7.97 -12.54
N GLU A 106 -7.97 7.57 -11.27
CA GLU A 106 -8.05 8.49 -10.13
C GLU A 106 -6.83 9.44 -10.07
N LEU A 107 -5.62 8.93 -10.35
CA LEU A 107 -4.41 9.76 -10.36
C LEU A 107 -4.38 10.72 -11.55
N ALA A 108 -4.87 10.30 -12.73
CA ALA A 108 -5.02 11.18 -13.89
C ALA A 108 -6.00 12.33 -13.58
N GLU A 109 -7.14 12.03 -12.97
CA GLU A 109 -8.13 13.03 -12.55
C GLU A 109 -7.54 14.02 -11.52
N LEU A 110 -6.74 13.53 -10.56
CA LEU A 110 -6.01 14.40 -9.63
C LEU A 110 -5.03 15.34 -10.35
N GLY A 111 -4.36 14.85 -11.41
CA GLY A 111 -3.49 15.65 -12.27
C GLY A 111 -4.26 16.77 -13.00
N GLU A 112 -5.44 16.47 -13.55
CA GLU A 112 -6.32 17.47 -14.17
C GLU A 112 -6.77 18.56 -13.18
N LEU A 113 -6.98 18.17 -11.92
CA LEU A 113 -7.31 19.07 -10.83
C LEU A 113 -6.09 19.88 -10.32
N ASN A 114 -4.90 19.68 -10.92
CA ASN A 114 -3.62 20.28 -10.52
C ASN A 114 -3.22 19.93 -9.07
N PHE A 115 -3.59 18.77 -8.58
CA PHE A 115 -3.18 18.28 -7.28
C PHE A 115 -1.83 17.56 -7.37
N ASP A 116 -0.84 17.99 -6.57
CA ASP A 116 0.47 17.35 -6.51
C ASP A 116 0.43 16.13 -5.56
N TYR A 117 0.41 14.94 -6.12
CA TYR A 117 0.43 13.66 -5.40
C TYR A 117 1.82 13.01 -5.33
N SER A 118 2.87 13.65 -5.88
CA SER A 118 4.23 13.09 -5.95
C SER A 118 4.80 12.68 -4.58
N ASN A 119 4.40 13.39 -3.52
CA ASN A 119 4.84 13.12 -2.16
C ASN A 119 3.96 12.11 -1.41
N LEU A 120 2.94 11.52 -2.04
CA LEU A 120 2.05 10.55 -1.41
C LEU A 120 2.53 9.10 -1.56
N GLY A 121 3.67 8.88 -2.24
CA GLY A 121 4.30 7.56 -2.38
C GLY A 121 3.77 6.74 -3.54
N PHE A 122 3.19 7.38 -4.53
CA PHE A 122 2.85 6.76 -5.80
C PHE A 122 3.99 7.02 -6.79
N ASP A 123 4.85 6.02 -7.00
CA ASP A 123 5.93 6.03 -7.99
C ASP A 123 5.41 5.44 -9.31
N PHE A 124 4.54 6.17 -10.00
CA PHE A 124 4.11 5.78 -11.33
C PHE A 124 4.66 6.78 -12.35
N ASP A 125 5.50 6.29 -13.25
CA ASP A 125 5.78 6.95 -14.53
C ASP A 125 4.52 6.83 -15.39
N PHE A 126 3.66 7.87 -15.34
CA PHE A 126 2.47 7.93 -16.17
C PHE A 126 2.84 8.34 -17.59
N ASP A 127 2.64 7.45 -18.52
CA ASP A 127 2.51 7.78 -19.92
C ASP A 127 1.06 8.25 -20.17
N ILE A 128 0.82 9.55 -19.94
CA ILE A 128 -0.50 10.20 -20.11
C ILE A 128 -1.00 10.03 -21.56
N ASP A 129 -0.10 9.85 -22.53
CA ASP A 129 -0.43 9.66 -23.95
C ASP A 129 -1.04 8.29 -24.27
N SER A 130 -1.07 7.35 -23.31
CA SER A 130 -1.63 6.01 -23.47
C SER A 130 -3.08 5.87 -23.00
N ILE A 131 -3.67 6.91 -22.45
CA ILE A 131 -5.08 6.88 -21.99
C ILE A 131 -5.98 7.08 -23.22
N ASP A 132 -6.73 6.04 -23.57
CA ASP A 132 -7.72 6.10 -24.65
C ASP A 132 -8.96 6.87 -24.15
N ASP A 133 -9.08 8.15 -24.56
CA ASP A 133 -10.16 9.08 -24.16
C ASP A 133 -11.58 8.59 -24.55
N GLU A 134 -11.71 7.50 -25.33
CA GLU A 134 -13.01 6.97 -25.77
C GLU A 134 -13.56 5.83 -24.89
N ALA A 135 -12.82 5.37 -23.87
CA ALA A 135 -13.29 4.32 -22.97
C ALA A 135 -14.26 4.88 -21.93
N GLU A 136 -15.57 4.84 -22.23
CA GLU A 136 -16.62 5.06 -21.23
C GLU A 136 -16.54 3.96 -20.16
N TYR A 137 -15.69 4.16 -19.13
CA TYR A 137 -15.50 3.21 -18.03
C TYR A 137 -16.78 3.13 -17.21
N LYS A 138 -17.47 1.99 -17.30
CA LYS A 138 -18.55 1.60 -16.38
C LYS A 138 -17.99 0.56 -15.42
N PRO A 139 -17.73 0.92 -14.15
CA PRO A 139 -17.29 -0.07 -13.18
C PRO A 139 -18.35 -1.17 -13.06
N ASP A 140 -18.00 -2.37 -13.52
CA ASP A 140 -18.81 -3.56 -13.28
C ASP A 140 -18.53 -4.00 -11.84
N LEU A 141 -19.42 -3.61 -10.93
CA LEU A 141 -19.34 -4.02 -9.53
C LEU A 141 -19.47 -5.55 -9.46
N PRO A 142 -18.46 -6.28 -8.98
CA PRO A 142 -18.51 -7.74 -9.00
C PRO A 142 -19.65 -8.26 -8.13
N SER A 143 -20.60 -8.90 -8.78
CA SER A 143 -21.68 -9.67 -8.13
C SER A 143 -21.25 -11.14 -8.07
N GLY A 144 -20.58 -11.56 -7.02
CA GLY A 144 -20.21 -12.96 -6.81
C GLY A 144 -18.86 -13.18 -6.12
N ASP A 145 -18.59 -14.43 -5.77
CA ASP A 145 -17.30 -14.86 -5.25
C ASP A 145 -16.23 -14.69 -6.34
N ARG A 146 -15.25 -13.81 -6.10
CA ARG A 146 -14.07 -13.68 -6.98
C ARG A 146 -13.26 -14.96 -6.94
N GLU A 147 -12.82 -15.43 -8.09
CA GLU A 147 -11.79 -16.46 -8.16
C GLU A 147 -10.55 -16.02 -7.37
N PRO A 148 -9.85 -16.94 -6.69
CA PRO A 148 -8.79 -16.58 -5.74
C PRO A 148 -7.58 -16.00 -6.48
N ILE A 149 -7.47 -14.67 -6.53
CA ILE A 149 -6.25 -13.98 -6.93
C ILE A 149 -5.25 -14.09 -5.78
N ARG A 150 -4.01 -14.48 -6.09
CA ARG A 150 -2.94 -14.66 -5.11
C ARG A 150 -1.80 -13.69 -5.36
N ASN A 151 -1.37 -12.99 -4.34
CA ASN A 151 -0.18 -12.15 -4.41
C ASN A 151 1.06 -12.98 -4.06
N MET A 152 2.14 -12.81 -4.84
CA MET A 152 3.47 -13.36 -4.58
C MET A 152 4.44 -12.21 -4.38
N THR A 153 5.23 -12.25 -3.31
CA THR A 153 6.24 -11.23 -3.00
C THR A 153 7.61 -11.88 -2.94
N PHE A 154 8.59 -11.27 -3.61
CA PHE A 154 9.97 -11.74 -3.65
C PHE A 154 10.90 -10.65 -3.10
N THR A 155 11.96 -11.07 -2.38
CA THR A 155 13.07 -10.18 -2.04
C THR A 155 14.18 -10.42 -3.06
N ILE A 156 14.55 -9.39 -3.81
CA ILE A 156 15.49 -9.46 -4.93
C ILE A 156 16.54 -8.35 -4.80
N SER A 157 17.71 -8.52 -5.45
CA SER A 157 18.72 -7.47 -5.57
C SER A 157 18.37 -6.49 -6.70
N ASP A 158 19.04 -5.34 -6.73
CA ASP A 158 18.83 -4.33 -7.77
C ASP A 158 19.08 -4.90 -9.18
N GLU A 159 20.11 -5.70 -9.38
CA GLU A 159 20.41 -6.36 -10.65
C GLU A 159 19.30 -7.34 -11.08
N GLN A 160 18.71 -8.06 -10.11
CA GLN A 160 17.57 -8.96 -10.37
C GLN A 160 16.31 -8.17 -10.72
N HIS A 161 16.10 -7.04 -10.07
CA HIS A 161 14.99 -6.14 -10.33
C HIS A 161 15.03 -5.62 -11.77
N GLU A 162 16.17 -5.02 -12.19
CA GLU A 162 16.37 -4.51 -13.55
C GLU A 162 16.10 -5.58 -14.61
N LEU A 163 16.64 -6.79 -14.43
CA LEU A 163 16.42 -7.89 -15.36
C LEU A 163 14.95 -8.32 -15.42
N ILE A 164 14.29 -8.41 -14.28
CA ILE A 164 12.88 -8.83 -14.21
C ILE A 164 11.99 -7.78 -14.89
N GLU A 165 12.22 -6.48 -14.64
CA GLU A 165 11.47 -5.40 -15.31
C GLU A 165 11.65 -5.42 -16.83
N GLU A 166 12.89 -5.58 -17.30
CA GLU A 166 13.17 -5.70 -18.73
C GLU A 166 12.42 -6.88 -19.37
N VAL A 167 12.46 -8.04 -18.72
CA VAL A 167 11.80 -9.25 -19.24
C VAL A 167 10.27 -9.15 -19.18
N LEU A 168 9.71 -8.55 -18.14
CA LEU A 168 8.27 -8.28 -18.06
C LEU A 168 7.81 -7.31 -19.16
N LYS A 169 8.59 -6.26 -19.43
CA LYS A 169 8.31 -5.32 -20.51
C LYS A 169 8.33 -5.99 -21.87
N LEU A 170 9.34 -6.81 -22.15
CA LEU A 170 9.40 -7.59 -23.40
C LEU A 170 8.22 -8.57 -23.53
N ALA A 171 7.83 -9.22 -22.42
CA ALA A 171 6.70 -10.15 -22.45
C ALA A 171 5.37 -9.47 -22.78
N LYS A 172 5.19 -8.22 -22.38
CA LYS A 172 3.98 -7.43 -22.68
C LYS A 172 3.83 -7.08 -24.17
N GLU A 173 4.88 -7.15 -24.98
CA GLU A 173 4.82 -6.96 -26.42
C GLU A 173 4.14 -8.15 -27.14
N PHE A 174 3.92 -9.27 -26.44
CA PHE A 174 3.23 -10.44 -26.97
C PHE A 174 1.76 -10.45 -26.52
N PRO A 175 0.86 -11.09 -27.31
CA PRO A 175 -0.52 -11.24 -26.88
C PRO A 175 -0.59 -12.10 -25.61
N LEU A 176 -0.70 -11.43 -24.47
CA LEU A 176 -0.79 -12.08 -23.17
C LEU A 176 -2.11 -12.85 -23.08
N GLN A 177 -2.03 -14.10 -22.66
CA GLN A 177 -3.20 -14.92 -22.42
C GLN A 177 -3.45 -15.00 -20.92
N ASP A 178 -4.66 -14.65 -20.51
CA ASP A 178 -5.20 -15.02 -19.22
C ASP A 178 -6.14 -16.22 -19.42
N PRO A 179 -5.68 -17.46 -19.12
CA PRO A 179 -6.48 -18.66 -19.37
C PRO A 179 -7.80 -18.69 -18.58
N ALA A 180 -7.87 -17.97 -17.48
CA ALA A 180 -9.05 -17.91 -16.62
C ALA A 180 -9.91 -16.67 -16.88
N GLY A 181 -9.39 -15.63 -17.58
CA GLY A 181 -10.09 -14.38 -17.88
C GLY A 181 -10.41 -13.54 -16.64
N VAL A 182 -9.68 -13.74 -15.53
CA VAL A 182 -9.99 -13.16 -14.22
C VAL A 182 -8.88 -12.24 -13.69
N ASN A 183 -7.68 -12.31 -14.27
CA ASN A 183 -6.53 -11.52 -13.80
C ASN A 183 -6.31 -10.31 -14.70
N GLY A 184 -6.81 -9.14 -14.30
CA GLY A 184 -6.56 -7.86 -14.99
C GLY A 184 -5.12 -7.35 -14.88
N ASN A 185 -4.27 -7.94 -14.00
CA ASN A 185 -2.91 -7.47 -13.76
C ASN A 185 -1.96 -7.85 -14.90
N SER A 186 -1.51 -6.84 -15.68
CA SER A 186 -0.64 -7.03 -16.84
C SER A 186 0.74 -7.63 -16.48
N ASN A 187 1.30 -7.31 -15.30
CA ASN A 187 2.55 -7.91 -14.83
C ASN A 187 2.37 -9.39 -14.47
N GLY A 188 1.24 -9.74 -13.84
CA GLY A 188 0.90 -11.12 -13.53
C GLY A 188 0.75 -11.97 -14.80
N ASN A 189 0.08 -11.45 -15.82
CA ASN A 189 -0.12 -12.11 -17.11
C ASN A 189 1.21 -12.23 -17.88
N ALA A 190 2.07 -11.20 -17.85
CA ALA A 190 3.41 -11.26 -18.43
C ALA A 190 4.29 -12.32 -17.74
N LEU A 191 4.27 -12.38 -16.42
CA LEU A 191 5.00 -13.41 -15.66
C LEU A 191 4.48 -14.82 -15.98
N TYR A 192 3.17 -14.99 -16.09
CA TYR A 192 2.58 -16.26 -16.50
C TYR A 192 3.09 -16.69 -17.87
N TYR A 193 3.07 -15.80 -18.86
CA TYR A 193 3.61 -16.07 -20.20
C TYR A 193 5.08 -16.48 -20.18
N ILE A 194 5.93 -15.77 -19.41
CA ILE A 194 7.35 -16.10 -19.27
C ILE A 194 7.51 -17.51 -18.70
N CYS A 195 6.74 -17.86 -17.66
CA CYS A 195 6.77 -19.18 -17.05
C CYS A 195 6.32 -20.28 -18.01
N GLU A 196 5.31 -20.04 -18.84
CA GLU A 196 4.87 -21.00 -19.87
C GLU A 196 5.95 -21.22 -20.93
N VAL A 197 6.55 -20.15 -21.45
CA VAL A 197 7.62 -20.25 -22.45
C VAL A 197 8.81 -21.03 -21.88
N PHE A 198 9.21 -20.73 -20.65
CA PHE A 198 10.30 -21.42 -19.98
C PHE A 198 9.99 -22.91 -19.78
N LYS A 199 8.79 -23.23 -19.30
CA LYS A 199 8.35 -24.61 -19.08
C LYS A 199 8.35 -25.41 -20.39
N ASN A 200 7.77 -24.86 -21.46
CA ASN A 200 7.69 -25.52 -22.76
C ASN A 200 9.07 -25.69 -23.41
N GLY A 201 10.02 -24.78 -23.11
CA GLY A 201 11.41 -24.91 -23.56
C GLY A 201 12.22 -25.98 -22.84
N LEU A 202 11.80 -26.42 -21.65
CA LEU A 202 12.43 -27.54 -20.93
C LEU A 202 11.96 -28.91 -21.42
N ASP A 203 10.79 -28.98 -22.05
CA ASP A 203 10.18 -30.21 -22.57
C ASP A 203 10.57 -30.50 -24.03
N SER A 204 11.43 -29.64 -24.62
CA SER A 204 11.94 -29.74 -26.01
C SER A 204 13.39 -30.18 -26.04
#